data_4645ecfb6316319695bd7f57df61ecf6
#
_entry.id   4645ecfb6316319695bd7f57df61ecf6
#
_cell.length_a   1.000
_cell.length_b   1.000
_cell.length_c   1.000
_cell.angle_alpha   90.00
_cell.angle_beta   90.00
_cell.angle_gamma   90.00
#
_symmetry.space_group_name_H-M   'P 1'
#
loop_
_entity.id
_entity.type
_entity.pdbx_description
1 polymer ?
#
loop_
_entity_poly.entity_id
_entity_poly.type
_entity_poly.pdbx_seq_one_letter_code
_entity_poly.pdbx_strand_id
1 'polypeptide(L)'
;MLANELVETFLDLTKTLNFNHSAERLNVSQSTVSSRIRVLEEQLGTPLFTRGRSGARLTPSGERFQAHAHELYNAWARAMRDVSEAEGFEASLHVSAQLSLLDTLIFDLIEAYDRRTPRISLKLEVDYSTQIMRDLSAGEIDIGILFSPAWSPDLYIEPLSSMSFRMVSTETSVLEDVRKESYIYASYSPLFERFHRDLHPELTRGALTVGYEGLSIELLRRRGGSAYLPESQIAGLQRQLPGLMAVEDAPLIQQPLYLAAHVRRRHRPLVAGGLKTIRDLAGRDPGGSTPATGSAP
;
A
#
# COMPACT_ATOMS: atom_id res chain seq x y z
N MET A 1 20.90 -11.02 26.35
CA MET A 1 20.22 -9.98 25.56
C MET A 1 19.59 -10.67 24.37
N LEU A 2 18.31 -10.44 24.10
CA LEU A 2 17.61 -11.11 23.01
C LEU A 2 18.12 -10.55 21.68
N ALA A 3 18.38 -11.43 20.68
CA ALA A 3 18.83 -11.02 19.36
C ALA A 3 17.91 -9.97 18.71
N ASN A 4 16.61 -10.05 19.00
CA ASN A 4 15.61 -9.08 18.53
C ASN A 4 15.86 -7.65 19.01
N GLU A 5 16.23 -7.44 20.28
CA GLU A 5 16.52 -6.12 20.82
C GLU A 5 17.74 -5.46 20.17
N LEU A 6 18.74 -6.28 19.77
CA LEU A 6 19.92 -5.81 19.06
C LEU A 6 19.55 -5.33 17.65
N VAL A 7 18.74 -6.14 16.94
CA VAL A 7 18.26 -5.83 15.59
C VAL A 7 17.34 -4.62 15.59
N GLU A 8 16.42 -4.52 16.53
CA GLU A 8 15.52 -3.36 16.69
C GLU A 8 16.31 -2.08 16.95
N THR A 9 17.30 -2.14 17.85
CA THR A 9 18.18 -1.00 18.15
C THR A 9 18.98 -0.57 16.92
N PHE A 10 19.48 -1.53 16.14
CA PHE A 10 20.17 -1.26 14.88
C PHE A 10 19.23 -0.54 13.89
N LEU A 11 18.02 -1.06 13.67
CA LEU A 11 17.05 -0.49 12.75
C LEU A 11 16.56 0.91 13.16
N ASP A 12 16.37 1.17 14.47
CA ASP A 12 16.04 2.50 14.93
C ASP A 12 17.21 3.49 14.71
N LEU A 13 18.44 3.07 15.02
CA LEU A 13 19.62 3.89 14.81
C LEU A 13 19.88 4.19 13.32
N THR A 14 19.49 3.30 12.38
CA THR A 14 19.59 3.63 10.94
C THR A 14 18.66 4.76 10.52
N LYS A 15 17.53 4.94 11.23
CA LYS A 15 16.56 6.02 10.98
C LYS A 15 16.97 7.35 11.60
N THR A 16 17.48 7.30 12.83
CA THR A 16 17.81 8.50 13.60
C THR A 16 19.21 9.03 13.33
N LEU A 17 20.14 8.14 13.01
CA LEU A 17 21.59 8.40 12.92
C LEU A 17 22.15 9.09 14.18
N ASN A 18 21.46 8.96 15.31
CA ASN A 18 21.77 9.63 16.57
C ASN A 18 21.45 8.72 17.77
N PHE A 19 22.49 8.36 18.53
CA PHE A 19 22.36 7.46 19.69
C PHE A 19 21.42 7.97 20.77
N ASN A 20 21.37 9.29 20.99
CA ASN A 20 20.47 9.88 22.00
C ASN A 20 19.02 9.83 21.54
N HIS A 21 18.73 10.20 20.29
CA HIS A 21 17.38 10.13 19.74
C HIS A 21 16.87 8.68 19.70
N SER A 22 17.74 7.72 19.34
CA SER A 22 17.35 6.31 19.41
C SER A 22 17.07 5.85 20.84
N ALA A 23 17.84 6.33 21.81
CA ALA A 23 17.63 6.01 23.21
C ALA A 23 16.26 6.51 23.72
N GLU A 24 15.90 7.75 23.37
CA GLU A 24 14.59 8.34 23.67
C GLU A 24 13.45 7.53 23.04
N ARG A 25 13.56 7.20 21.73
CA ARG A 25 12.55 6.44 20.98
C ARG A 25 12.34 5.03 21.52
N LEU A 26 13.42 4.36 21.90
CA LEU A 26 13.42 3.00 22.44
C LEU A 26 13.16 2.95 23.96
N ASN A 27 13.00 4.11 24.60
CA ASN A 27 12.82 4.26 26.04
C ASN A 27 13.92 3.56 26.87
N VAL A 28 15.17 3.74 26.46
CA VAL A 28 16.37 3.20 27.13
C VAL A 28 17.44 4.27 27.28
N SER A 29 18.53 3.97 27.99
CA SER A 29 19.67 4.87 28.08
C SER A 29 20.53 4.87 26.79
N GLN A 30 21.23 5.95 26.50
CA GLN A 30 22.18 6.03 25.39
C GLN A 30 23.29 4.96 25.52
N SER A 31 23.73 4.68 26.75
CA SER A 31 24.70 3.61 27.02
C SER A 31 24.14 2.23 26.66
N THR A 32 22.85 1.98 26.84
CA THR A 32 22.17 0.75 26.42
C THR A 32 22.18 0.63 24.91
N VAL A 33 21.82 1.68 24.17
CA VAL A 33 21.87 1.69 22.69
C VAL A 33 23.29 1.39 22.22
N SER A 34 24.30 2.08 22.78
CA SER A 34 25.72 1.86 22.43
C SER A 34 26.18 0.44 22.73
N SER A 35 25.77 -0.13 23.87
CA SER A 35 26.10 -1.51 24.24
C SER A 35 25.44 -2.53 23.31
N ARG A 36 24.16 -2.33 22.94
CA ARG A 36 23.45 -3.20 22.02
C ARG A 36 24.10 -3.21 20.63
N ILE A 37 24.45 -2.05 20.10
CA ILE A 37 25.14 -1.95 18.81
C ILE A 37 26.50 -2.63 18.87
N ARG A 38 27.29 -2.40 19.92
CA ARG A 38 28.58 -3.05 20.08
C ARG A 38 28.47 -4.57 20.12
N VAL A 39 27.52 -5.12 20.88
CA VAL A 39 27.29 -6.57 20.95
C VAL A 39 26.89 -7.13 19.58
N LEU A 40 26.08 -6.41 18.82
CA LEU A 40 25.70 -6.82 17.45
C LEU A 40 26.91 -6.83 16.51
N GLU A 41 27.75 -5.77 16.55
CA GLU A 41 28.99 -5.66 15.77
C GLU A 41 30.00 -6.76 16.14
N GLU A 42 30.13 -7.08 17.44
CA GLU A 42 30.95 -8.20 17.91
C GLU A 42 30.48 -9.56 17.38
N GLN A 43 29.15 -9.80 17.40
CA GLN A 43 28.57 -11.04 16.84
C GLN A 43 28.77 -11.19 15.32
N LEU A 44 28.72 -10.06 14.60
CA LEU A 44 28.91 -10.03 13.15
C LEU A 44 30.38 -9.91 12.74
N GLY A 45 31.28 -9.66 13.67
CA GLY A 45 32.73 -9.51 13.44
C GLY A 45 33.09 -8.26 12.62
N THR A 46 32.20 -7.29 12.50
CA THR A 46 32.41 -6.09 11.67
C THR A 46 31.65 -4.89 12.22
N PRO A 47 32.19 -3.65 12.18
CA PRO A 47 31.45 -2.46 12.55
C PRO A 47 30.34 -2.16 11.56
N LEU A 48 29.16 -1.81 12.07
CA LEU A 48 27.98 -1.42 11.29
C LEU A 48 27.81 0.09 11.22
N PHE A 49 28.36 0.82 12.19
CA PHE A 49 28.34 2.28 12.22
C PHE A 49 29.74 2.88 12.41
N THR A 50 29.95 4.02 11.79
CA THR A 50 31.04 4.95 12.14
C THR A 50 30.48 6.11 12.96
N ARG A 51 31.20 6.53 14.01
CA ARG A 51 30.85 7.67 14.85
C ARG A 51 31.59 8.90 14.37
N GLY A 52 30.88 10.02 14.25
CA GLY A 52 31.43 11.31 13.87
C GLY A 52 30.87 12.45 14.71
N ARG A 53 31.40 13.67 14.53
CA ARG A 53 30.91 14.87 15.24
C ARG A 53 29.44 15.19 14.90
N SER A 54 28.92 14.73 13.78
CA SER A 54 27.54 14.94 13.31
C SER A 54 26.61 13.76 13.61
N GLY A 55 27.02 12.77 14.42
CA GLY A 55 26.22 11.58 14.73
C GLY A 55 26.83 10.26 14.21
N ALA A 56 25.95 9.29 13.91
CA ALA A 56 26.34 8.00 13.36
C ALA A 56 26.17 7.99 11.83
N ARG A 57 26.95 7.14 11.14
CA ARG A 57 26.78 6.83 9.72
C ARG A 57 26.92 5.31 9.54
N LEU A 58 26.13 4.73 8.66
CA LEU A 58 26.29 3.33 8.29
C LEU A 58 27.65 3.10 7.61
N THR A 59 28.24 1.95 7.90
CA THR A 59 29.35 1.41 7.12
C THR A 59 28.78 0.63 5.91
N PRO A 60 29.60 0.28 4.90
CA PRO A 60 29.17 -0.63 3.84
C PRO A 60 28.64 -1.98 4.35
N SER A 61 29.17 -2.45 5.51
CA SER A 61 28.65 -3.65 6.19
C SER A 61 27.29 -3.38 6.84
N GLY A 62 27.09 -2.19 7.43
CA GLY A 62 25.81 -1.75 7.97
C GLY A 62 24.73 -1.64 6.91
N GLU A 63 25.04 -1.07 5.74
CA GLU A 63 24.12 -1.00 4.60
C GLU A 63 23.69 -2.41 4.12
N ARG A 64 24.63 -3.33 3.97
CA ARG A 64 24.32 -4.72 3.62
C ARG A 64 23.49 -5.43 4.67
N PHE A 65 23.80 -5.20 5.95
CA PHE A 65 23.07 -5.84 7.05
C PHE A 65 21.65 -5.29 7.22
N GLN A 66 21.38 -4.07 6.80
CA GLN A 66 20.07 -3.43 6.99
C GLN A 66 18.91 -4.23 6.39
N ALA A 67 19.09 -4.79 5.20
CA ALA A 67 18.07 -5.64 4.57
C ALA A 67 17.80 -6.90 5.40
N HIS A 68 18.86 -7.57 5.85
CA HIS A 68 18.74 -8.76 6.71
C HIS A 68 18.17 -8.43 8.09
N ALA A 69 18.50 -7.27 8.64
CA ALA A 69 17.94 -6.82 9.92
C ALA A 69 16.43 -6.64 9.84
N HIS A 70 15.91 -6.06 8.75
CA HIS A 70 14.46 -5.98 8.52
C HIS A 70 13.83 -7.36 8.40
N GLU A 71 14.43 -8.29 7.64
CA GLU A 71 13.91 -9.67 7.52
C GLU A 71 13.83 -10.37 8.88
N LEU A 72 14.86 -10.27 9.72
CA LEU A 72 14.92 -10.88 11.05
C LEU A 72 13.88 -10.27 11.99
N TYR A 73 13.79 -8.94 12.05
CA TYR A 73 12.84 -8.24 12.89
C TYR A 73 11.40 -8.62 12.54
N ASN A 74 11.09 -8.62 11.26
CA ASN A 74 9.76 -8.96 10.77
C ASN A 74 9.43 -10.45 10.95
N ALA A 75 10.43 -11.34 10.78
CA ALA A 75 10.24 -12.76 11.10
C ALA A 75 9.90 -12.98 12.57
N TRP A 76 10.58 -12.26 13.47
CA TRP A 76 10.29 -12.31 14.89
C TRP A 76 8.92 -11.73 15.23
N ALA A 77 8.58 -10.56 14.71
CA ALA A 77 7.29 -9.91 14.93
C ALA A 77 6.12 -10.79 14.46
N ARG A 78 6.31 -11.52 13.35
CA ARG A 78 5.33 -12.51 12.88
C ARG A 78 5.24 -13.72 13.83
N ALA A 79 6.37 -14.29 14.22
CA ALA A 79 6.37 -15.43 15.14
C ALA A 79 5.66 -15.09 16.45
N MET A 80 5.88 -13.88 16.96
CA MET A 80 5.17 -13.38 18.15
C MET A 80 3.67 -13.26 17.91
N ARG A 81 3.24 -12.75 16.75
CA ARG A 81 1.81 -12.71 16.39
C ARG A 81 1.23 -14.11 16.24
N ASP A 82 1.86 -14.98 15.46
CA ASP A 82 1.41 -16.37 15.24
C ASP A 82 1.24 -17.17 16.54
N VAL A 83 2.04 -16.84 17.56
CA VAL A 83 1.94 -17.49 18.87
C VAL A 83 0.94 -16.80 19.82
N SER A 84 0.83 -15.45 19.74
CA SER A 84 0.00 -14.68 20.67
C SER A 84 -1.47 -14.54 20.22
N GLU A 85 -1.75 -14.63 18.92
CA GLU A 85 -3.11 -14.54 18.36
C GLU A 85 -3.86 -15.88 18.41
N ALA A 86 -3.30 -16.92 19.04
CA ALA A 86 -3.75 -18.30 18.95
C ALA A 86 -5.05 -18.64 19.73
N GLU A 87 -5.73 -17.71 20.38
CA GLU A 87 -7.03 -18.01 20.98
C GLU A 87 -8.12 -17.99 19.89
N GLY A 88 -8.31 -19.15 19.23
CA GLY A 88 -9.41 -19.40 18.29
C GLY A 88 -9.02 -19.43 16.80
N PHE A 89 -7.84 -18.97 16.41
CA PHE A 89 -7.37 -18.98 15.02
C PHE A 89 -6.18 -19.93 14.82
N GLU A 90 -6.12 -20.58 13.66
CA GLU A 90 -5.01 -21.48 13.29
C GLU A 90 -3.82 -20.74 12.66
N ALA A 91 -4.09 -19.60 12.05
CA ALA A 91 -3.08 -18.75 11.39
C ALA A 91 -3.64 -17.35 11.14
N SER A 92 -2.74 -16.40 10.83
CA SER A 92 -3.10 -15.01 10.42
C SER A 92 -2.59 -14.71 9.03
N LEU A 93 -3.44 -14.14 8.17
CA LEU A 93 -3.09 -13.63 6.86
C LEU A 93 -3.18 -12.11 6.87
N HIS A 94 -2.07 -11.45 6.53
CA HIS A 94 -1.99 -10.00 6.50
C HIS A 94 -2.01 -9.49 5.04
N VAL A 95 -3.06 -8.77 4.68
CA VAL A 95 -3.28 -8.21 3.34
C VAL A 95 -3.31 -6.69 3.43
N SER A 96 -2.56 -6.01 2.57
CA SER A 96 -2.67 -4.57 2.38
C SER A 96 -3.14 -4.25 0.98
N ALA A 97 -4.05 -3.29 0.87
CA ALA A 97 -4.65 -2.91 -0.40
C ALA A 97 -4.67 -1.40 -0.61
N GLN A 98 -4.69 -0.99 -1.87
CA GLN A 98 -4.93 0.40 -2.23
C GLN A 98 -6.30 0.84 -1.69
N LEU A 99 -6.36 2.04 -1.11
CA LEU A 99 -7.55 2.55 -0.41
C LEU A 99 -8.82 2.55 -1.29
N SER A 100 -8.67 2.90 -2.57
CA SER A 100 -9.77 2.94 -3.55
C SER A 100 -10.41 1.57 -3.86
N LEU A 101 -9.90 0.48 -3.27
CA LEU A 101 -10.43 -0.87 -3.46
C LEU A 101 -11.38 -1.33 -2.35
N LEU A 102 -11.60 -0.50 -1.32
CA LEU A 102 -12.42 -0.86 -0.16
C LEU A 102 -13.83 -1.32 -0.57
N ASP A 103 -14.50 -0.54 -1.40
CA ASP A 103 -15.91 -0.77 -1.73
C ASP A 103 -16.15 -1.88 -2.79
N THR A 104 -15.09 -2.38 -3.43
CA THR A 104 -15.26 -3.35 -4.54
C THR A 104 -14.69 -4.72 -4.22
N LEU A 105 -13.46 -4.79 -3.73
CA LEU A 105 -12.76 -6.06 -3.56
C LEU A 105 -12.58 -6.45 -2.09
N ILE A 106 -12.40 -5.47 -1.21
CA ILE A 106 -12.04 -5.75 0.19
C ILE A 106 -13.21 -6.32 0.97
N PHE A 107 -14.42 -5.81 0.81
CA PHE A 107 -15.60 -6.37 1.47
C PHE A 107 -15.90 -7.78 0.99
N ASP A 108 -15.78 -8.05 -0.32
CA ASP A 108 -15.93 -9.40 -0.87
C ASP A 108 -14.87 -10.36 -0.33
N LEU A 109 -13.65 -9.86 -0.11
CA LEU A 109 -12.56 -10.64 0.50
C LEU A 109 -12.90 -11.02 1.95
N ILE A 110 -13.37 -10.06 2.75
CA ILE A 110 -13.81 -10.32 4.13
C ILE A 110 -14.88 -11.40 4.16
N GLU A 111 -15.94 -11.25 3.36
CA GLU A 111 -17.02 -12.23 3.29
C GLU A 111 -16.56 -13.61 2.80
N ALA A 112 -15.60 -13.66 1.86
CA ALA A 112 -15.06 -14.91 1.38
C ALA A 112 -14.26 -15.65 2.47
N TYR A 113 -13.52 -14.90 3.30
CA TYR A 113 -12.77 -15.46 4.43
C TYR A 113 -13.69 -15.93 5.54
N ASP A 114 -14.67 -15.14 5.96
CA ASP A 114 -15.65 -15.52 7.00
C ASP A 114 -16.38 -16.83 6.65
N ARG A 115 -16.72 -17.00 5.37
CA ARG A 115 -17.45 -18.22 4.93
C ARG A 115 -16.56 -19.44 4.73
N ARG A 116 -15.33 -19.28 4.24
CA ARG A 116 -14.48 -20.39 3.79
C ARG A 116 -13.39 -20.78 4.76
N THR A 117 -12.90 -19.86 5.54
CA THR A 117 -11.75 -20.05 6.41
C THR A 117 -11.93 -19.39 7.79
N PRO A 118 -13.00 -19.71 8.55
CA PRO A 118 -13.33 -19.03 9.80
C PRO A 118 -12.25 -19.15 10.89
N ARG A 119 -11.27 -20.05 10.69
CA ARG A 119 -10.14 -20.23 11.61
C ARG A 119 -8.87 -19.49 11.18
N ILE A 120 -8.95 -18.69 10.13
CA ILE A 120 -7.85 -17.81 9.70
C ILE A 120 -8.17 -16.38 10.11
N SER A 121 -7.32 -15.78 10.94
CA SER A 121 -7.39 -14.35 11.22
C SER A 121 -6.99 -13.55 9.97
N LEU A 122 -7.86 -12.65 9.50
CA LEU A 122 -7.57 -11.78 8.37
C LEU A 122 -7.28 -10.36 8.88
N LYS A 123 -6.04 -9.92 8.76
CA LYS A 123 -5.66 -8.53 9.01
C LYS A 123 -5.63 -7.78 7.68
N LEU A 124 -6.47 -6.73 7.59
CA LEU A 124 -6.55 -5.87 6.41
C LEU A 124 -6.04 -4.47 6.77
N GLU A 125 -5.15 -3.97 5.94
CA GLU A 125 -4.65 -2.60 6.02
C GLU A 125 -4.79 -1.91 4.67
N VAL A 126 -4.87 -0.59 4.68
CA VAL A 126 -4.92 0.21 3.45
C VAL A 126 -3.74 1.15 3.41
N ASP A 127 -3.07 1.20 2.24
CA ASP A 127 -1.93 2.08 2.06
C ASP A 127 -1.71 2.37 0.56
N TYR A 128 -0.76 3.23 0.26
CA TYR A 128 -0.32 3.52 -1.09
C TYR A 128 0.65 2.44 -1.60
N SER A 129 0.68 2.24 -2.92
CA SER A 129 1.51 1.23 -3.59
C SER A 129 2.97 1.21 -3.11
N THR A 130 3.57 2.37 -2.87
CA THR A 130 4.97 2.49 -2.40
C THR A 130 5.17 1.91 -1.00
N GLN A 131 4.20 2.08 -0.10
CA GLN A 131 4.27 1.51 1.25
C GLN A 131 4.01 0.01 1.19
N ILE A 132 2.95 -0.41 0.48
CA ILE A 132 2.63 -1.83 0.26
C ILE A 132 3.85 -2.60 -0.27
N MET A 133 4.57 -2.04 -1.25
CA MET A 133 5.78 -2.66 -1.80
C MET A 133 6.91 -2.80 -0.76
N ARG A 134 7.10 -1.78 0.08
CA ARG A 134 8.08 -1.83 1.17
C ARG A 134 7.74 -2.90 2.19
N ASP A 135 6.48 -2.95 2.60
CA ASP A 135 6.00 -3.88 3.63
C ASP A 135 6.02 -5.33 3.14
N LEU A 136 5.73 -5.57 1.85
CA LEU A 136 5.93 -6.86 1.20
C LEU A 136 7.40 -7.29 1.20
N SER A 137 8.31 -6.41 0.78
CA SER A 137 9.76 -6.69 0.76
C SER A 137 10.32 -6.91 2.16
N ALA A 138 9.87 -6.11 3.12
CA ALA A 138 10.18 -6.28 4.53
C ALA A 138 9.49 -7.51 5.15
N GLY A 139 8.47 -8.05 4.48
CA GLY A 139 7.67 -9.19 4.94
C GLY A 139 6.76 -8.84 6.12
N GLU A 140 6.37 -7.60 6.27
CA GLU A 140 5.40 -7.12 7.26
C GLU A 140 3.98 -7.52 6.87
N ILE A 141 3.69 -7.60 5.57
CA ILE A 141 2.46 -8.12 5.01
C ILE A 141 2.73 -9.35 4.13
N ASP A 142 1.70 -10.14 3.89
CA ASP A 142 1.79 -11.37 3.10
C ASP A 142 1.37 -11.15 1.65
N ILE A 143 0.33 -10.33 1.43
CA ILE A 143 -0.24 -10.04 0.12
C ILE A 143 -0.50 -8.54 -0.02
N GLY A 144 -0.19 -8.00 -1.19
CA GLY A 144 -0.48 -6.61 -1.57
C GLY A 144 -1.36 -6.53 -2.79
N ILE A 145 -2.34 -5.62 -2.79
CA ILE A 145 -3.17 -5.26 -3.94
C ILE A 145 -2.94 -3.78 -4.24
N LEU A 146 -2.33 -3.48 -5.40
CA LEU A 146 -1.77 -2.15 -5.64
C LEU A 146 -1.89 -1.70 -7.10
N PHE A 147 -1.80 -0.38 -7.34
CA PHE A 147 -1.92 0.24 -8.66
C PHE A 147 -0.60 0.32 -9.42
N SER A 148 0.49 0.61 -8.75
CA SER A 148 1.75 0.99 -9.41
C SER A 148 2.92 0.23 -8.79
N PRO A 149 3.09 -1.07 -9.11
CA PRO A 149 4.25 -1.81 -8.64
C PRO A 149 5.54 -1.28 -9.29
N ALA A 150 6.58 -1.13 -8.49
CA ALA A 150 7.95 -1.03 -9.00
C ALA A 150 8.55 -2.43 -9.11
N TRP A 151 9.43 -2.63 -10.08
CA TRP A 151 10.14 -3.89 -10.17
C TRP A 151 11.00 -4.15 -8.92
N SER A 152 10.91 -5.38 -8.39
CA SER A 152 11.72 -5.84 -7.26
C SER A 152 12.01 -7.32 -7.42
N PRO A 153 13.28 -7.76 -7.27
CA PRO A 153 13.64 -9.18 -7.38
C PRO A 153 13.03 -10.04 -6.26
N ASP A 154 12.66 -9.44 -5.14
CA ASP A 154 12.11 -10.14 -3.99
C ASP A 154 10.60 -10.33 -4.06
N LEU A 155 9.94 -9.66 -5.00
CA LEU A 155 8.49 -9.68 -5.11
C LEU A 155 8.01 -10.40 -6.37
N TYR A 156 7.04 -11.27 -6.17
CA TYR A 156 6.19 -11.79 -7.24
C TYR A 156 5.06 -10.80 -7.46
N ILE A 157 4.91 -10.32 -8.68
CA ILE A 157 3.90 -9.35 -9.08
C ILE A 157 3.21 -9.89 -10.32
N GLU A 158 1.89 -9.90 -10.29
CA GLU A 158 1.07 -10.30 -11.44
C GLU A 158 -0.08 -9.30 -11.68
N PRO A 159 -0.52 -9.11 -12.92
CA PRO A 159 -1.75 -8.38 -13.22
C PRO A 159 -2.94 -9.10 -12.58
N LEU A 160 -3.85 -8.32 -11.97
CA LEU A 160 -5.06 -8.84 -11.33
C LEU A 160 -6.31 -8.49 -12.14
N SER A 161 -6.53 -7.20 -12.38
CA SER A 161 -7.65 -6.64 -13.13
C SER A 161 -7.36 -5.17 -13.49
N SER A 162 -8.37 -4.41 -13.82
CA SER A 162 -8.28 -2.96 -13.98
C SER A 162 -9.49 -2.27 -13.34
N MET A 163 -9.28 -1.05 -12.86
CA MET A 163 -10.33 -0.18 -12.35
C MET A 163 -10.55 0.98 -13.31
N SER A 164 -11.82 1.26 -13.65
CA SER A 164 -12.21 2.40 -14.46
C SER A 164 -12.51 3.60 -13.57
N PHE A 165 -11.99 4.75 -13.93
CA PHE A 165 -12.36 6.02 -13.36
C PHE A 165 -13.13 6.85 -14.37
N ARG A 166 -14.28 7.41 -13.97
CA ARG A 166 -15.14 8.27 -14.77
C ARG A 166 -15.19 9.67 -14.17
N MET A 167 -15.19 10.67 -15.02
CA MET A 167 -15.44 12.04 -14.58
C MET A 167 -16.92 12.21 -14.23
N VAL A 168 -17.17 12.80 -13.07
CA VAL A 168 -18.49 13.18 -12.59
C VAL A 168 -18.52 14.66 -12.22
N SER A 169 -19.69 15.27 -12.28
CA SER A 169 -19.88 16.66 -11.91
C SER A 169 -21.26 16.89 -11.30
N THR A 170 -21.35 17.87 -10.41
CA THR A 170 -22.62 18.42 -9.89
C THR A 170 -23.07 19.64 -10.68
N GLU A 171 -22.32 20.07 -11.70
CA GLU A 171 -22.52 21.32 -12.41
C GLU A 171 -22.87 21.13 -13.89
N THR A 172 -22.29 20.11 -14.53
CA THR A 172 -22.44 19.86 -15.97
C THR A 172 -22.29 18.39 -16.31
N SER A 173 -22.83 17.94 -17.43
CA SER A 173 -22.59 16.62 -18.03
C SER A 173 -21.69 16.69 -19.27
N VAL A 174 -21.15 17.87 -19.60
CA VAL A 174 -20.35 18.13 -20.81
C VAL A 174 -18.95 18.56 -20.38
N LEU A 175 -17.92 17.98 -20.99
CA LEU A 175 -16.51 18.20 -20.61
C LEU A 175 -16.06 19.65 -20.84
N GLU A 176 -16.50 20.29 -21.94
CA GLU A 176 -16.15 21.66 -22.27
C GLU A 176 -16.64 22.68 -21.20
N ASP A 177 -17.71 22.35 -20.50
CA ASP A 177 -18.29 23.18 -19.44
C ASP A 177 -17.67 22.92 -18.05
N VAL A 178 -16.74 21.97 -17.93
CA VAL A 178 -16.06 21.68 -16.65
C VAL A 178 -15.14 22.84 -16.27
N ARG A 179 -15.47 23.48 -15.14
CA ARG A 179 -14.73 24.66 -14.67
C ARG A 179 -13.50 24.25 -13.85
N LYS A 180 -12.34 24.81 -14.20
CA LYS A 180 -11.08 24.58 -13.50
C LYS A 180 -11.15 25.00 -12.02
N GLU A 181 -11.87 26.06 -11.72
CA GLU A 181 -11.99 26.63 -10.37
C GLU A 181 -12.73 25.72 -9.40
N SER A 182 -13.67 24.91 -9.90
CA SER A 182 -14.43 23.93 -9.12
C SER A 182 -13.95 22.49 -9.32
N TYR A 183 -12.89 22.28 -10.15
CA TYR A 183 -12.35 20.96 -10.40
C TYR A 183 -11.53 20.45 -9.19
N ILE A 184 -11.80 19.21 -8.78
CA ILE A 184 -11.10 18.51 -7.70
C ILE A 184 -10.14 17.53 -8.38
N TYR A 185 -8.86 17.87 -8.41
CA TYR A 185 -7.85 17.00 -8.98
C TYR A 185 -7.55 15.82 -8.04
N ALA A 186 -7.82 14.60 -8.48
CA ALA A 186 -7.52 13.39 -7.73
C ALA A 186 -6.18 12.81 -8.18
N SER A 187 -5.32 12.50 -7.20
CA SER A 187 -3.98 11.92 -7.39
C SER A 187 -3.98 10.48 -6.83
N TYR A 188 -4.53 9.54 -7.59
CA TYR A 188 -4.68 8.15 -7.15
C TYR A 188 -3.40 7.32 -7.32
N SER A 189 -2.65 7.58 -8.39
CA SER A 189 -1.38 6.92 -8.70
C SER A 189 -0.57 7.72 -9.72
N PRO A 190 0.75 7.49 -9.83
CA PRO A 190 1.57 8.14 -10.87
C PRO A 190 1.10 7.85 -12.30
N LEU A 191 0.53 6.66 -12.54
CA LEU A 191 -0.03 6.31 -13.85
C LEU A 191 -1.31 7.08 -14.14
N PHE A 192 -2.22 7.15 -13.15
CA PHE A 192 -3.43 7.96 -13.24
C PHE A 192 -3.12 9.43 -13.51
N GLU A 193 -2.18 10.01 -12.75
CA GLU A 193 -1.75 11.40 -12.93
C GLU A 193 -1.21 11.67 -14.33
N ARG A 194 -0.45 10.71 -14.91
CA ARG A 194 0.06 10.83 -16.27
C ARG A 194 -1.08 10.83 -17.27
N PHE A 195 -2.00 9.85 -17.23
CA PHE A 195 -3.15 9.81 -18.13
C PHE A 195 -4.05 11.05 -17.98
N HIS A 196 -4.32 11.46 -16.74
CA HIS A 196 -5.12 12.66 -16.50
C HIS A 196 -4.46 13.90 -17.12
N ARG A 197 -3.16 14.07 -16.96
CA ARG A 197 -2.42 15.19 -17.53
C ARG A 197 -2.42 15.20 -19.07
N ASP A 198 -2.32 14.02 -19.66
CA ASP A 198 -2.31 13.86 -21.11
C ASP A 198 -3.70 14.14 -21.71
N LEU A 199 -4.77 13.75 -21.00
CA LEU A 199 -6.15 13.95 -21.42
C LEU A 199 -6.68 15.36 -21.11
N HIS A 200 -6.31 15.92 -19.97
CA HIS A 200 -6.84 17.19 -19.44
C HIS A 200 -5.71 18.09 -18.90
N PRO A 201 -4.80 18.57 -19.75
CA PRO A 201 -3.67 19.40 -19.29
C PRO A 201 -4.11 20.69 -18.58
N GLU A 202 -5.27 21.26 -18.98
CA GLU A 202 -5.88 22.45 -18.40
C GLU A 202 -6.42 22.23 -16.98
N LEU A 203 -6.83 21.00 -16.64
CA LEU A 203 -7.39 20.64 -15.31
C LEU A 203 -6.32 20.15 -14.32
N THR A 204 -5.08 19.93 -14.78
CA THR A 204 -4.00 19.34 -13.96
C THR A 204 -3.50 20.28 -12.83
N ARG A 205 -3.71 21.59 -12.96
CA ARG A 205 -3.30 22.61 -11.98
C ARG A 205 -4.52 23.22 -11.30
N GLY A 206 -5.41 22.37 -10.78
CA GLY A 206 -6.56 22.81 -9.99
C GLY A 206 -6.15 23.45 -8.67
N ALA A 207 -7.07 24.21 -8.07
CA ALA A 207 -6.87 24.84 -6.77
C ALA A 207 -6.74 23.81 -5.62
N LEU A 208 -7.13 22.57 -5.85
CA LEU A 208 -7.14 21.51 -4.85
C LEU A 208 -6.75 20.16 -5.46
N THR A 209 -5.78 19.53 -4.83
CA THR A 209 -5.38 18.13 -5.12
C THR A 209 -5.72 17.25 -3.93
N VAL A 210 -6.32 16.11 -4.17
CA VAL A 210 -6.65 15.10 -3.15
C VAL A 210 -6.10 13.74 -3.54
N GLY A 211 -5.61 12.97 -2.59
CA GLY A 211 -5.04 11.63 -2.82
C GLY A 211 -6.02 10.48 -2.59
N TYR A 212 -7.30 10.78 -2.31
CA TYR A 212 -8.28 9.81 -1.86
C TYR A 212 -9.69 10.19 -2.31
N GLU A 213 -10.43 9.22 -2.87
CA GLU A 213 -11.77 9.45 -3.44
C GLU A 213 -12.80 9.92 -2.40
N GLY A 214 -12.72 9.44 -1.16
CA GLY A 214 -13.63 9.90 -0.11
C GLY A 214 -13.58 11.40 0.15
N LEU A 215 -12.39 12.03 0.00
CA LEU A 215 -12.27 13.49 0.04
C LEU A 215 -12.91 14.14 -1.17
N SER A 216 -12.73 13.57 -2.37
CA SER A 216 -13.39 14.07 -3.59
C SER A 216 -14.91 14.03 -3.45
N ILE A 217 -15.44 12.92 -2.95
CA ILE A 217 -16.88 12.73 -2.72
C ILE A 217 -17.43 13.74 -1.72
N GLU A 218 -16.75 13.93 -0.59
CA GLU A 218 -17.19 14.89 0.43
C GLU A 218 -17.11 16.34 -0.07
N LEU A 219 -16.11 16.67 -0.88
CA LEU A 219 -16.00 17.99 -1.50
C LEU A 219 -17.10 18.23 -2.54
N LEU A 220 -17.40 17.24 -3.39
CA LEU A 220 -18.53 17.32 -4.33
C LEU A 220 -19.86 17.55 -3.59
N ARG A 221 -20.05 16.88 -2.45
CA ARG A 221 -21.24 17.05 -1.60
C ARG A 221 -21.36 18.46 -1.00
N ARG A 222 -20.23 19.03 -0.53
CA ARG A 222 -20.23 20.31 0.21
C ARG A 222 -20.23 21.55 -0.69
N ARG A 223 -19.49 21.50 -1.79
CA ARG A 223 -19.25 22.69 -2.62
C ARG A 223 -19.60 22.51 -4.09
N GLY A 224 -19.94 21.30 -4.48
CA GLY A 224 -20.08 20.96 -5.89
C GLY A 224 -18.74 20.87 -6.62
N GLY A 225 -18.80 20.84 -7.95
CA GLY A 225 -17.66 20.77 -8.86
C GLY A 225 -17.59 19.48 -9.63
N SER A 226 -16.40 19.16 -10.13
CA SER A 226 -16.15 17.98 -10.95
C SER A 226 -14.91 17.20 -10.46
N ALA A 227 -14.92 15.89 -10.60
CA ALA A 227 -13.80 14.99 -10.23
C ALA A 227 -13.85 13.67 -11.00
N TYR A 228 -12.71 12.99 -11.12
CA TYR A 228 -12.70 11.58 -11.48
C TYR A 228 -12.94 10.73 -10.24
N LEU A 229 -13.86 9.77 -10.33
CA LEU A 229 -14.15 8.79 -9.27
C LEU A 229 -14.15 7.36 -9.84
N PRO A 230 -13.91 6.33 -9.01
CA PRO A 230 -14.10 4.94 -9.41
C PRO A 230 -15.51 4.72 -9.97
N GLU A 231 -15.61 4.17 -11.16
CA GLU A 231 -16.89 3.98 -11.87
C GLU A 231 -17.87 3.13 -11.07
N SER A 232 -17.38 2.12 -10.35
CA SER A 232 -18.15 1.25 -9.47
C SER A 232 -18.92 1.98 -8.36
N GLN A 233 -18.43 3.14 -7.92
CA GLN A 233 -19.04 3.91 -6.82
C GLN A 233 -20.12 4.88 -7.31
N ILE A 234 -20.15 5.24 -8.61
CA ILE A 234 -20.97 6.34 -9.12
C ILE A 234 -22.47 6.09 -8.93
N ALA A 235 -22.97 4.90 -9.27
CA ALA A 235 -24.39 4.59 -9.11
C ALA A 235 -24.86 4.67 -7.64
N GLY A 236 -24.00 4.29 -6.70
CA GLY A 236 -24.25 4.46 -5.26
C GLY A 236 -24.30 5.92 -4.84
N LEU A 237 -23.35 6.71 -5.34
CA LEU A 237 -23.24 8.13 -5.04
C LEU A 237 -24.38 8.95 -5.63
N GLN A 238 -24.85 8.65 -6.83
CA GLN A 238 -25.98 9.33 -7.46
C GLN A 238 -27.29 9.18 -6.64
N ARG A 239 -27.47 8.06 -5.95
CA ARG A 239 -28.60 7.89 -5.03
C ARG A 239 -28.50 8.79 -3.79
N GLN A 240 -27.29 9.10 -3.34
CA GLN A 240 -27.02 9.95 -2.17
C GLN A 240 -26.89 11.44 -2.54
N LEU A 241 -26.50 11.72 -3.77
CA LEU A 241 -26.29 13.06 -4.32
C LEU A 241 -27.00 13.18 -5.68
N PRO A 242 -28.33 13.43 -5.69
CA PRO A 242 -29.14 13.39 -6.91
C PRO A 242 -28.73 14.36 -8.03
N GLY A 243 -27.93 15.40 -7.70
CA GLY A 243 -27.35 16.33 -8.69
C GLY A 243 -26.05 15.85 -9.32
N LEU A 244 -25.53 14.67 -8.94
CA LEU A 244 -24.31 14.16 -9.51
C LEU A 244 -24.58 13.51 -10.87
N MET A 245 -23.90 14.01 -11.89
CA MET A 245 -24.00 13.56 -13.29
C MET A 245 -22.68 12.96 -13.74
N ALA A 246 -22.71 11.97 -14.64
CA ALA A 246 -21.54 11.59 -15.40
C ALA A 246 -21.25 12.69 -16.45
N VAL A 247 -19.97 12.99 -16.67
CA VAL A 247 -19.53 13.82 -17.81
C VAL A 247 -19.31 12.86 -18.95
N GLU A 248 -20.31 12.78 -19.86
CA GLU A 248 -20.44 11.67 -20.81
C GLU A 248 -19.35 11.64 -21.88
N ASP A 249 -18.86 12.80 -22.29
CA ASP A 249 -17.80 12.98 -23.28
C ASP A 249 -16.38 12.99 -22.69
N ALA A 250 -16.25 12.89 -21.36
CA ALA A 250 -14.96 12.74 -20.72
C ALA A 250 -14.42 11.31 -20.86
N PRO A 251 -13.15 11.13 -21.31
CA PRO A 251 -12.55 9.82 -21.45
C PRO A 251 -12.48 9.07 -20.10
N LEU A 252 -12.67 7.76 -20.12
CA LEU A 252 -12.39 6.90 -18.97
C LEU A 252 -10.88 6.78 -18.76
N ILE A 253 -10.44 6.82 -17.50
CA ILE A 253 -9.07 6.51 -17.14
C ILE A 253 -9.03 5.09 -16.58
N GLN A 254 -8.28 4.21 -17.24
CA GLN A 254 -8.10 2.82 -16.81
C GLN A 254 -6.87 2.70 -15.93
N GLN A 255 -7.04 2.16 -14.72
CA GLN A 255 -5.98 1.95 -13.76
C GLN A 255 -5.78 0.44 -13.56
N PRO A 256 -4.66 -0.14 -14.05
CA PRO A 256 -4.35 -1.54 -13.80
C PRO A 256 -4.18 -1.82 -12.31
N LEU A 257 -4.67 -2.99 -11.89
CA LEU A 257 -4.49 -3.56 -10.56
C LEU A 257 -3.52 -4.72 -10.63
N TYR A 258 -2.68 -4.81 -9.62
CA TYR A 258 -1.69 -5.86 -9.47
C TYR A 258 -1.83 -6.55 -8.13
N LEU A 259 -1.59 -7.84 -8.13
CA LEU A 259 -1.46 -8.69 -6.96
C LEU A 259 0.01 -8.97 -6.73
N ALA A 260 0.48 -8.82 -5.50
CA ALA A 260 1.88 -9.02 -5.17
C ALA A 260 2.06 -9.80 -3.87
N ALA A 261 3.14 -10.60 -3.81
CA ALA A 261 3.58 -11.31 -2.62
C ALA A 261 5.09 -11.50 -2.65
N HIS A 262 5.72 -11.72 -1.50
CA HIS A 262 7.15 -12.02 -1.46
C HIS A 262 7.44 -13.38 -2.14
N VAL A 263 8.43 -13.46 -3.04
CA VAL A 263 8.76 -14.68 -3.84
C VAL A 263 8.97 -15.93 -2.97
N ARG A 264 9.60 -15.79 -1.80
CA ARG A 264 9.86 -16.91 -0.88
C ARG A 264 8.62 -17.39 -0.13
N ARG A 265 7.52 -16.60 -0.14
CA ARG A 265 6.30 -16.88 0.65
C ARG A 265 5.10 -17.24 -0.19
N ARG A 266 5.06 -16.86 -1.46
CA ARG A 266 3.90 -17.04 -2.34
C ARG A 266 3.40 -18.49 -2.42
N HIS A 267 4.27 -19.48 -2.14
CA HIS A 267 3.94 -20.91 -2.17
C HIS A 267 3.53 -21.48 -0.81
N ARG A 268 3.60 -20.70 0.28
CA ARG A 268 3.07 -21.15 1.57
C ARG A 268 1.56 -21.35 1.46
N PRO A 269 0.98 -22.44 2.02
CA PRO A 269 -0.44 -22.77 1.81
C PRO A 269 -1.39 -21.61 2.10
N LEU A 270 -1.15 -20.86 3.17
CA LEU A 270 -1.97 -19.72 3.57
C LEU A 270 -1.91 -18.59 2.54
N VAL A 271 -0.70 -18.18 2.13
CA VAL A 271 -0.51 -17.10 1.14
C VAL A 271 -1.03 -17.53 -0.24
N ALA A 272 -0.72 -18.75 -0.66
CA ALA A 272 -1.21 -19.29 -1.94
C ALA A 272 -2.74 -19.35 -1.99
N GLY A 273 -3.37 -19.75 -0.86
CA GLY A 273 -4.82 -19.72 -0.69
C GLY A 273 -5.40 -18.31 -0.81
N GLY A 274 -4.76 -17.33 -0.14
CA GLY A 274 -5.13 -15.92 -0.21
C GLY A 274 -5.04 -15.35 -1.61
N LEU A 275 -3.91 -15.56 -2.29
CA LEU A 275 -3.70 -15.15 -3.68
C LEU A 275 -4.79 -15.74 -4.61
N LYS A 276 -5.11 -17.03 -4.42
CA LYS A 276 -6.18 -17.69 -5.20
C LYS A 276 -7.55 -17.05 -4.94
N THR A 277 -7.90 -16.83 -3.68
CA THR A 277 -9.18 -16.21 -3.30
C THR A 277 -9.34 -14.82 -3.93
N ILE A 278 -8.29 -14.00 -3.88
CA ILE A 278 -8.32 -12.65 -4.46
C ILE A 278 -8.47 -12.70 -5.99
N ARG A 279 -7.77 -13.62 -6.69
CA ARG A 279 -7.95 -13.81 -8.15
C ARG A 279 -9.37 -14.24 -8.50
N ASP A 280 -9.93 -15.19 -7.74
CA ASP A 280 -11.28 -15.71 -7.97
C ASP A 280 -12.34 -14.59 -7.78
N LEU A 281 -12.11 -13.66 -6.85
CA LEU A 281 -13.00 -12.51 -6.62
C LEU A 281 -12.85 -11.47 -7.75
N ALA A 282 -11.64 -11.09 -8.10
CA ALA A 282 -11.38 -10.12 -9.17
C ALA A 282 -11.88 -10.60 -10.54
N GLY A 283 -11.86 -11.91 -10.80
CA GLY A 283 -12.40 -12.51 -12.03
C GLY A 283 -13.93 -12.55 -12.11
N ARG A 284 -14.64 -12.22 -11.04
CA ARG A 284 -16.11 -12.15 -10.97
C ARG A 284 -16.67 -10.75 -11.20
N ASP A 285 -15.81 -9.74 -11.23
CA ASP A 285 -16.24 -8.36 -11.41
C ASP A 285 -16.73 -8.12 -12.85
N PRO A 286 -18.03 -7.85 -13.07
CA PRO A 286 -18.59 -7.65 -14.42
C PRO A 286 -18.14 -6.36 -15.12
N GLY A 287 -17.37 -5.51 -14.42
CA GLY A 287 -16.84 -4.24 -14.94
C GLY A 287 -15.37 -4.25 -15.34
N GLY A 288 -14.64 -5.32 -15.08
CA GLY A 288 -13.20 -5.42 -15.37
C GLY A 288 -12.92 -6.03 -16.76
N SER A 289 -12.58 -5.23 -17.73
CA SER A 289 -12.01 -5.72 -19.01
C SER A 289 -10.68 -6.41 -18.72
N THR A 290 -10.54 -7.66 -19.17
CA THR A 290 -9.27 -8.40 -19.13
C THR A 290 -8.19 -7.58 -19.84
N PRO A 291 -7.03 -7.30 -19.22
CA PRO A 291 -5.96 -6.56 -19.89
C PRO A 291 -5.51 -7.37 -21.12
N ALA A 292 -5.51 -6.73 -22.28
CA ALA A 292 -4.91 -7.30 -23.48
C ALA A 292 -3.43 -7.61 -23.19
N THR A 293 -3.02 -8.84 -23.44
CA THR A 293 -1.63 -9.29 -23.36
C THR A 293 -0.79 -8.49 -24.36
N GLY A 294 -0.29 -7.35 -23.91
CA GLY A 294 0.72 -6.57 -24.61
C GLY A 294 2.09 -7.18 -24.34
N SER A 295 2.68 -7.78 -25.35
CA SER A 295 4.08 -8.18 -25.36
C SER A 295 4.93 -6.96 -25.01
N ALA A 296 5.68 -7.04 -23.92
CA ALA A 296 6.73 -6.08 -23.58
C ALA A 296 7.92 -6.22 -24.53
N PRO A 297 8.59 -5.13 -24.90
CA PRO A 297 9.92 -5.18 -25.52
C PRO A 297 11.00 -5.53 -24.51
#